data_7a72f93bf0277ff36cab054276ab7e74
#
_entry.id   7a72f93bf0277ff36cab054276ab7e74
#
_cell.length_a   1.000
_cell.length_b   1.000
_cell.length_c   1.000
_cell.angle_alpha   90.00
_cell.angle_beta   90.00
_cell.angle_gamma   90.00
#
_symmetry.space_group_name_H-M   'P 1'
#
loop_
_entity.id
_entity.type
_entity.pdbx_description
1 polymer ?
#
loop_
_entity_poly.entity_id
_entity_poly.type
_entity_poly.pdbx_seq_one_letter_code
_entity_poly.pdbx_strand_id
1 'polypeptide(L)'
;MAVRRTGLAGDGLRLALVAVAYYVSARLGLELALVHGQVTPVWPPTGIALVAILVFGVRVWPAIAVAAFAVNLPLGPNPFGAACIAAGNTLAPLTAAALMKRAGFRLELDRLRDAAAIILLGALTGMAVSATVGSLVLVLAGSVPAANFAQTWAVWWTGDAMGILLIAPFLLSFRPKAGRAALTWGRQIELAALLGAVAIVTFVVFQNRFRLEYLVFPLIAFAAVRFRLRGAAPAALIASGVAVWAAVNGSGPFDGENLLQKMVTLQVFNVFVALASFVLASYVDTREREEQISRLYLSERTSNEAKSEFLRTAAHELRSPLSVLGGYLSLLSGGDLGDPPPKWVGPLEILTAKTWELNRIMDDLLEVARLDGAVIPGREKLDLRNVVEGAVERARPRAELGGGQISMKGPDEPIPVVADANQLGHLMDNLLNNALIYTERPARILVRLSLEGPCAKIDFTDNGIGIPEGMREAVFEPFRRGQQPGFENVPGTGLGLYIGRELAIAHGGTLELEKSVIDVGSTFTLTLPLAVAEGSVRA
;
A
#
# COMPACT_ATOMS: atom_id res chain seq x y z
N MET A 1 6.55 -12.43 9.12
CA MET A 1 7.89 -12.25 9.70
C MET A 1 8.07 -13.23 10.85
N ALA A 2 8.84 -14.32 10.63
CA ALA A 2 9.03 -15.41 11.60
C ALA A 2 9.84 -14.90 12.79
N VAL A 3 9.23 -14.91 13.97
CA VAL A 3 9.93 -14.72 15.25
C VAL A 3 10.88 -15.90 15.42
N ARG A 4 12.19 -15.68 15.23
CA ARG A 4 13.21 -16.64 15.64
C ARG A 4 12.94 -17.01 17.11
N ARG A 5 12.69 -18.28 17.36
CA ARG A 5 12.66 -18.84 18.72
C ARG A 5 14.05 -18.63 19.33
N THR A 6 14.19 -17.58 20.12
CA THR A 6 15.38 -17.39 20.95
C THR A 6 15.29 -18.44 22.06
N GLY A 7 16.40 -19.17 22.34
CA GLY A 7 16.43 -20.18 23.40
C GLY A 7 16.11 -19.55 24.76
N LEU A 8 15.75 -20.42 25.76
CA LEU A 8 15.35 -20.03 27.12
C LEU A 8 16.26 -18.96 27.78
N ALA A 9 17.56 -18.99 27.49
CA ALA A 9 18.52 -18.00 27.97
C ALA A 9 18.27 -16.58 27.40
N GLY A 10 17.82 -16.48 26.14
CA GLY A 10 17.51 -15.18 25.51
C GLY A 10 16.22 -14.54 26.06
N ASP A 11 15.24 -15.35 26.43
CA ASP A 11 14.00 -14.86 27.02
C ASP A 11 14.22 -14.42 28.49
N GLY A 12 15.05 -15.14 29.25
CA GLY A 12 15.45 -14.73 30.60
C GLY A 12 16.17 -13.39 30.64
N LEU A 13 17.12 -13.16 29.71
CA LEU A 13 17.82 -11.88 29.59
C LEU A 13 16.88 -10.70 29.27
N ARG A 14 15.90 -10.91 28.38
CA ARG A 14 14.89 -9.87 28.06
C ARG A 14 14.04 -9.51 29.26
N LEU A 15 13.56 -10.50 30.00
CA LEU A 15 12.77 -10.30 31.22
C LEU A 15 13.59 -9.51 32.26
N ALA A 16 14.86 -9.88 32.49
CA ALA A 16 15.75 -9.18 33.41
C ALA A 16 15.98 -7.72 32.97
N LEU A 17 16.26 -7.47 31.68
CA LEU A 17 16.45 -6.12 31.15
C LEU A 17 15.19 -5.25 31.33
N VAL A 18 14.01 -5.78 31.06
CA VAL A 18 12.75 -5.05 31.24
C VAL A 18 12.51 -4.74 32.71
N ALA A 19 12.71 -5.70 33.61
CA ALA A 19 12.54 -5.51 35.05
C ALA A 19 13.52 -4.44 35.60
N VAL A 20 14.79 -4.52 35.23
CA VAL A 20 15.82 -3.56 35.65
C VAL A 20 15.50 -2.16 35.09
N ALA A 21 15.19 -2.04 33.79
CA ALA A 21 14.85 -0.77 33.18
C ALA A 21 13.63 -0.12 33.83
N TYR A 22 12.59 -0.92 34.10
CA TYR A 22 11.39 -0.47 34.81
C TYR A 22 11.75 0.02 36.23
N TYR A 23 12.45 -0.79 37.01
CA TYR A 23 12.80 -0.48 38.39
C TYR A 23 13.69 0.77 38.49
N VAL A 24 14.78 0.82 37.71
CA VAL A 24 15.70 1.96 37.71
C VAL A 24 14.99 3.25 37.29
N SER A 25 14.18 3.20 36.23
CA SER A 25 13.45 4.39 35.78
C SER A 25 12.39 4.85 36.79
N ALA A 26 11.77 3.92 37.53
CA ALA A 26 10.87 4.25 38.62
C ALA A 26 11.59 4.96 39.77
N ARG A 27 12.75 4.44 40.18
CA ARG A 27 13.59 5.09 41.23
C ARG A 27 13.99 6.49 40.82
N LEU A 28 14.48 6.67 39.59
CA LEU A 28 14.82 8.01 39.05
C LEU A 28 13.59 8.93 38.98
N GLY A 29 12.41 8.40 38.60
CA GLY A 29 11.18 9.18 38.61
C GLY A 29 10.80 9.67 40.00
N LEU A 30 10.99 8.86 41.03
CA LEU A 30 10.71 9.23 42.43
C LEU A 30 11.68 10.32 42.97
N GLU A 31 12.93 10.34 42.53
CA GLU A 31 13.87 11.42 42.87
C GLU A 31 13.43 12.80 42.30
N LEU A 32 12.66 12.78 41.22
CA LEU A 32 12.07 13.95 40.57
C LEU A 32 10.62 14.22 41.02
N ALA A 33 10.19 13.66 42.14
CA ALA A 33 8.87 13.91 42.68
C ALA A 33 8.70 15.31 43.22
N LEU A 34 7.60 15.99 42.85
CA LEU A 34 7.26 17.33 43.30
C LEU A 34 6.75 17.37 44.75
N VAL A 35 6.28 16.24 45.26
CA VAL A 35 5.88 16.04 46.65
C VAL A 35 6.67 14.85 47.17
N HIS A 36 7.32 15.00 48.35
CA HIS A 36 8.16 13.97 48.95
C HIS A 36 7.58 12.57 48.82
N GLY A 37 8.08 11.81 47.81
CA GLY A 37 7.85 10.39 47.62
C GLY A 37 6.54 9.97 46.95
N GLN A 38 5.64 10.87 46.50
CA GLN A 38 4.30 10.43 46.07
C GLN A 38 3.80 10.99 44.72
N VAL A 39 4.27 12.12 44.22
CA VAL A 39 3.72 12.76 43.02
C VAL A 39 4.81 13.06 42.03
N THR A 40 4.89 12.28 40.96
CA THR A 40 5.83 12.46 39.85
C THR A 40 5.11 13.02 38.64
N PRO A 41 5.61 14.13 38.02
CA PRO A 41 4.99 14.71 36.82
C PRO A 41 5.06 13.80 35.60
N VAL A 42 6.06 12.93 35.55
CA VAL A 42 6.29 11.94 34.51
C VAL A 42 6.64 10.62 35.16
N TRP A 43 5.96 9.54 34.78
CA TRP A 43 6.24 8.19 35.24
C TRP A 43 6.85 7.33 34.13
N PRO A 44 8.19 7.33 33.95
CA PRO A 44 8.86 6.66 32.83
C PRO A 44 8.58 5.16 32.73
N PRO A 45 8.36 4.39 33.83
CA PRO A 45 8.11 2.96 33.77
C PRO A 45 6.94 2.54 32.87
N THR A 46 5.87 3.36 32.78
CA THR A 46 4.71 3.04 31.93
C THR A 46 5.05 3.04 30.45
N GLY A 47 5.86 3.99 30.00
CA GLY A 47 6.38 4.03 28.63
C GLY A 47 7.29 2.84 28.31
N ILE A 48 8.17 2.47 29.24
CA ILE A 48 9.05 1.30 29.11
C ILE A 48 8.22 0.02 29.04
N ALA A 49 7.24 -0.15 29.92
CA ALA A 49 6.36 -1.31 29.95
C ALA A 49 5.55 -1.45 28.64
N LEU A 50 4.96 -0.35 28.16
CA LEU A 50 4.23 -0.36 26.90
C LEU A 50 5.11 -0.79 25.72
N VAL A 51 6.28 -0.17 25.57
CA VAL A 51 7.20 -0.50 24.48
C VAL A 51 7.71 -1.93 24.60
N ALA A 52 8.04 -2.41 25.79
CA ALA A 52 8.45 -3.79 26.02
C ALA A 52 7.37 -4.78 25.57
N ILE A 53 6.10 -4.55 25.93
CA ILE A 53 4.96 -5.37 25.50
C ILE A 53 4.75 -5.32 23.98
N LEU A 54 4.86 -4.14 23.38
CA LEU A 54 4.69 -3.97 21.93
C LEU A 54 5.80 -4.65 21.12
N VAL A 55 7.05 -4.61 21.62
CA VAL A 55 8.26 -5.12 20.94
C VAL A 55 8.49 -6.61 21.21
N PHE A 56 8.42 -7.03 22.47
CA PHE A 56 8.75 -8.40 22.89
C PHE A 56 7.50 -9.28 23.07
N GLY A 57 6.31 -8.68 23.01
CA GLY A 57 5.04 -9.36 23.21
C GLY A 57 4.60 -9.39 24.66
N VAL A 58 3.38 -9.91 24.87
CA VAL A 58 2.74 -9.94 26.21
C VAL A 58 3.51 -10.75 27.24
N ARG A 59 4.38 -11.68 26.82
CA ARG A 59 5.14 -12.57 27.72
C ARG A 59 6.07 -11.84 28.70
N VAL A 60 6.34 -10.55 28.50
CA VAL A 60 7.18 -9.74 29.42
C VAL A 60 6.42 -9.21 30.65
N TRP A 61 5.09 -9.42 30.72
CA TRP A 61 4.28 -8.93 31.84
C TRP A 61 4.77 -9.35 33.23
N PRO A 62 5.33 -10.58 33.48
CA PRO A 62 5.81 -10.94 34.82
C PRO A 62 6.98 -10.08 35.28
N ALA A 63 7.87 -9.68 34.36
CA ALA A 63 8.98 -8.79 34.68
C ALA A 63 8.47 -7.40 35.10
N ILE A 64 7.45 -6.88 34.43
CA ILE A 64 6.80 -5.61 34.77
C ILE A 64 6.12 -5.73 36.15
N ALA A 65 5.37 -6.80 36.40
CA ALA A 65 4.66 -7.01 37.65
C ALA A 65 5.61 -7.10 38.85
N VAL A 66 6.70 -7.87 38.72
CA VAL A 66 7.71 -8.01 39.78
C VAL A 66 8.41 -6.67 40.04
N ALA A 67 8.81 -5.94 39.00
CA ALA A 67 9.46 -4.66 39.15
C ALA A 67 8.53 -3.61 39.75
N ALA A 68 7.26 -3.58 39.29
CA ALA A 68 6.25 -2.68 39.85
C ALA A 68 5.98 -2.99 41.32
N PHE A 69 5.90 -4.27 41.70
CA PHE A 69 5.75 -4.66 43.10
C PHE A 69 6.94 -4.24 43.96
N ALA A 70 8.18 -4.50 43.50
CA ALA A 70 9.39 -4.10 44.19
C ALA A 70 9.52 -2.59 44.43
N VAL A 71 9.05 -1.77 43.47
CA VAL A 71 9.00 -0.30 43.61
C VAL A 71 7.95 0.13 44.62
N ASN A 72 6.75 -0.49 44.58
CA ASN A 72 5.63 -0.07 45.42
C ASN A 72 5.64 -0.68 46.84
N LEU A 73 6.42 -1.72 47.08
CA LEU A 73 6.48 -2.38 48.41
C LEU A 73 6.91 -1.42 49.55
N PRO A 74 7.93 -0.55 49.38
CA PRO A 74 8.28 0.44 50.42
C PRO A 74 7.37 1.69 50.43
N LEU A 75 6.59 1.93 49.38
CA LEU A 75 5.78 3.14 49.22
C LEU A 75 4.29 2.90 49.47
N GLY A 76 3.83 1.70 49.29
CA GLY A 76 2.42 1.35 49.41
C GLY A 76 1.96 1.27 50.87
N PRO A 77 0.64 1.27 51.08
CA PRO A 77 0.05 1.27 52.43
C PRO A 77 0.34 -0.04 53.22
N ASN A 78 0.48 -1.14 52.50
CA ASN A 78 0.85 -2.46 53.03
C ASN A 78 1.23 -3.38 51.83
N PRO A 79 1.81 -4.60 52.08
CA PRO A 79 2.22 -5.49 50.99
C PRO A 79 1.09 -5.90 50.03
N PHE A 80 -0.15 -6.04 50.53
CA PHE A 80 -1.32 -6.35 49.70
C PHE A 80 -1.70 -5.17 48.80
N GLY A 81 -1.72 -3.97 49.34
CA GLY A 81 -1.93 -2.75 48.59
C GLY A 81 -0.85 -2.55 47.52
N ALA A 82 0.42 -2.79 47.85
CA ALA A 82 1.52 -2.75 46.89
C ALA A 82 1.34 -3.76 45.74
N ALA A 83 0.84 -4.95 46.03
CA ALA A 83 0.52 -5.98 45.03
C ALA A 83 -0.65 -5.54 44.11
N CYS A 84 -1.69 -4.95 44.67
CA CYS A 84 -2.82 -4.41 43.87
C CYS A 84 -2.40 -3.26 42.98
N ILE A 85 -1.55 -2.34 43.48
CA ILE A 85 -0.97 -1.24 42.68
C ILE A 85 -0.11 -1.82 41.55
N ALA A 86 0.74 -2.80 41.85
CA ALA A 86 1.57 -3.47 40.82
C ALA A 86 0.74 -4.16 39.75
N ALA A 87 -0.40 -4.78 40.13
CA ALA A 87 -1.36 -5.35 39.17
C ALA A 87 -1.96 -4.26 38.26
N GLY A 88 -2.37 -3.11 38.82
CA GLY A 88 -2.84 -1.96 38.04
C GLY A 88 -1.80 -1.43 37.05
N ASN A 89 -0.57 -1.24 37.53
CA ASN A 89 0.57 -0.79 36.73
C ASN A 89 0.99 -1.79 35.64
N THR A 90 0.65 -3.05 35.79
CA THR A 90 0.89 -4.10 34.79
C THR A 90 -0.26 -4.20 33.78
N LEU A 91 -1.51 -4.13 34.27
CA LEU A 91 -2.71 -4.22 33.42
C LEU A 91 -2.85 -3.00 32.49
N ALA A 92 -2.49 -1.81 32.94
CA ALA A 92 -2.60 -0.57 32.15
C ALA A 92 -1.83 -0.68 30.81
N PRO A 93 -0.51 -0.95 30.78
CA PRO A 93 0.22 -1.08 29.50
C PRO A 93 -0.20 -2.31 28.70
N LEU A 94 -0.70 -3.39 29.32
CA LEU A 94 -1.28 -4.55 28.62
C LEU A 94 -2.56 -4.14 27.87
N THR A 95 -3.46 -3.41 28.55
CA THR A 95 -4.69 -2.90 27.96
C THR A 95 -4.38 -1.92 26.82
N ALA A 96 -3.47 -0.97 27.07
CA ALA A 96 -3.01 -0.03 26.05
C ALA A 96 -2.47 -0.74 24.80
N ALA A 97 -1.58 -1.71 24.98
CA ALA A 97 -1.01 -2.49 23.86
C ALA A 97 -2.06 -3.31 23.13
N ALA A 98 -3.04 -3.89 23.82
CA ALA A 98 -4.14 -4.63 23.20
C ALA A 98 -5.02 -3.73 22.33
N LEU A 99 -5.42 -2.57 22.85
CA LEU A 99 -6.21 -1.58 22.13
C LEU A 99 -5.46 -1.04 20.89
N MET A 100 -4.20 -0.68 21.06
CA MET A 100 -3.36 -0.20 19.96
C MET A 100 -3.16 -1.24 18.88
N LYS A 101 -2.93 -2.52 19.22
CA LYS A 101 -2.85 -3.62 18.26
C LYS A 101 -4.15 -3.81 17.47
N ARG A 102 -5.30 -3.76 18.13
CA ARG A 102 -6.62 -3.83 17.46
C ARG A 102 -6.84 -2.65 16.51
N ALA A 103 -6.30 -1.47 16.84
CA ALA A 103 -6.33 -0.30 15.98
C ALA A 103 -5.31 -0.35 14.82
N GLY A 104 -4.52 -1.42 14.68
CA GLY A 104 -3.53 -1.58 13.62
C GLY A 104 -2.30 -0.69 13.78
N PHE A 105 -1.90 -0.39 15.01
CA PHE A 105 -0.72 0.39 15.36
C PHE A 105 0.56 -0.23 14.81
N ARG A 106 1.43 0.60 14.24
CA ARG A 106 2.76 0.23 13.77
C ARG A 106 3.85 0.82 14.66
N LEU A 107 4.87 0.00 14.92
CA LEU A 107 5.99 0.40 15.79
C LEU A 107 6.89 1.47 15.18
N GLU A 108 6.82 1.68 13.89
CA GLU A 108 7.56 2.71 13.14
C GLU A 108 7.10 4.12 13.47
N LEU A 109 5.89 4.29 14.01
CA LEU A 109 5.26 5.55 14.39
C LEU A 109 5.38 6.60 13.27
N ASP A 110 5.05 6.19 12.06
CA ASP A 110 5.27 6.96 10.84
C ASP A 110 3.97 7.37 10.14
N ARG A 111 2.82 7.18 10.80
CA ARG A 111 1.49 7.62 10.36
C ARG A 111 0.81 8.41 11.47
N LEU A 112 0.01 9.42 11.09
CA LEU A 112 -0.82 10.17 12.05
C LEU A 112 -1.75 9.26 12.86
N ARG A 113 -2.24 8.17 12.27
CA ARG A 113 -3.05 7.17 12.97
C ARG A 113 -2.28 6.49 14.11
N ASP A 114 -0.99 6.25 13.95
CA ASP A 114 -0.14 5.67 15.00
C ASP A 114 0.09 6.68 16.12
N ALA A 115 0.29 7.95 15.78
CA ALA A 115 0.37 9.03 16.77
C ALA A 115 -0.95 9.17 17.55
N ALA A 116 -2.08 9.16 16.86
CA ALA A 116 -3.40 9.18 17.51
C ALA A 116 -3.62 7.95 18.41
N ALA A 117 -3.18 6.76 18.00
CA ALA A 117 -3.31 5.55 18.80
C ALA A 117 -2.47 5.61 20.10
N ILE A 118 -1.24 6.13 20.06
CA ILE A 118 -0.44 6.36 21.27
C ILE A 118 -1.14 7.34 22.22
N ILE A 119 -1.68 8.44 21.70
CA ILE A 119 -2.36 9.46 22.51
C ILE A 119 -3.63 8.89 23.12
N LEU A 120 -4.58 8.47 22.27
CA LEU A 120 -5.93 8.14 22.69
C LEU A 120 -6.00 6.79 23.41
N LEU A 121 -5.36 5.77 22.86
CA LEU A 121 -5.46 4.39 23.36
C LEU A 121 -4.34 4.05 24.34
N GLY A 122 -3.13 4.57 24.09
CA GLY A 122 -1.96 4.37 24.94
C GLY A 122 -2.04 5.22 26.21
N ALA A 123 -1.95 6.52 26.06
CA ALA A 123 -1.82 7.46 27.20
C ALA A 123 -3.16 7.73 27.89
N LEU A 124 -4.20 8.13 27.13
CA LEU A 124 -5.44 8.55 27.78
C LEU A 124 -6.26 7.36 28.30
N THR A 125 -6.59 6.40 27.45
CA THR A 125 -7.45 5.28 27.83
C THR A 125 -6.71 4.22 28.64
N GLY A 126 -5.52 3.81 28.18
CA GLY A 126 -4.77 2.75 28.81
C GLY A 126 -4.38 3.08 30.25
N MET A 127 -3.92 4.30 30.51
CA MET A 127 -3.43 4.71 31.83
C MET A 127 -4.56 5.02 32.82
N ALA A 128 -5.80 5.13 32.39
CA ALA A 128 -6.93 5.21 33.31
C ALA A 128 -7.06 3.95 34.20
N VAL A 129 -6.58 2.78 33.74
CA VAL A 129 -6.60 1.52 34.51
C VAL A 129 -5.70 1.63 35.74
N SER A 130 -4.42 2.02 35.59
CA SER A 130 -3.48 2.16 36.70
C SER A 130 -3.92 3.23 37.68
N ALA A 131 -4.36 4.39 37.17
CA ALA A 131 -4.85 5.50 37.99
C ALA A 131 -6.07 5.09 38.84
N THR A 132 -7.01 4.35 38.24
CA THR A 132 -8.20 3.88 38.96
C THR A 132 -7.84 2.87 40.04
N VAL A 133 -7.04 1.85 39.70
CA VAL A 133 -6.65 0.82 40.67
C VAL A 133 -5.80 1.43 41.80
N GLY A 134 -4.79 2.25 41.45
CA GLY A 134 -3.90 2.85 42.43
C GLY A 134 -4.62 3.79 43.39
N SER A 135 -5.44 4.69 42.88
CA SER A 135 -6.19 5.64 43.70
C SER A 135 -7.23 4.94 44.60
N LEU A 136 -7.90 3.90 44.06
CA LEU A 136 -8.87 3.12 44.84
C LEU A 136 -8.18 2.38 46.00
N VAL A 137 -7.02 1.78 45.74
CA VAL A 137 -6.23 1.09 46.78
C VAL A 137 -5.83 2.06 47.90
N LEU A 138 -5.36 3.28 47.56
CA LEU A 138 -4.97 4.28 48.56
C LEU A 138 -6.14 4.74 49.42
N VAL A 139 -7.32 4.93 48.80
CA VAL A 139 -8.53 5.31 49.55
C VAL A 139 -9.02 4.19 50.45
N LEU A 140 -9.11 2.95 49.94
CA LEU A 140 -9.53 1.78 50.70
C LEU A 140 -8.59 1.43 51.88
N ALA A 141 -7.29 1.72 51.71
CA ALA A 141 -6.30 1.57 52.76
C ALA A 141 -6.26 2.73 53.78
N GLY A 142 -7.10 3.76 53.61
CA GLY A 142 -7.15 4.93 54.47
C GLY A 142 -5.96 5.89 54.31
N SER A 143 -5.09 5.67 53.33
CA SER A 143 -3.91 6.53 53.07
C SER A 143 -4.28 7.86 52.43
N VAL A 144 -5.43 7.92 51.74
CA VAL A 144 -5.97 9.12 51.09
C VAL A 144 -7.46 9.24 51.46
N PRO A 145 -7.94 10.43 51.88
CA PRO A 145 -9.36 10.64 52.09
C PRO A 145 -10.17 10.43 50.80
N ALA A 146 -11.39 9.84 50.93
CA ALA A 146 -12.26 9.58 49.77
C ALA A 146 -12.59 10.86 48.97
N ALA A 147 -12.68 12.02 49.63
CA ALA A 147 -12.92 13.32 49.01
C ALA A 147 -11.78 13.71 48.02
N ASN A 148 -10.57 13.19 48.22
CA ASN A 148 -9.41 13.49 47.39
C ASN A 148 -9.19 12.45 46.28
N PHE A 149 -10.10 11.49 46.08
CA PHE A 149 -9.96 10.45 45.07
C PHE A 149 -9.73 11.04 43.66
N ALA A 150 -10.56 11.97 43.23
CA ALA A 150 -10.46 12.56 41.88
C ALA A 150 -9.13 13.30 41.66
N GLN A 151 -8.64 13.99 42.67
CA GLN A 151 -7.34 14.67 42.59
C GLN A 151 -6.19 13.67 42.50
N THR A 152 -6.18 12.63 43.34
CA THR A 152 -5.17 11.56 43.32
C THR A 152 -5.17 10.82 42.00
N TRP A 153 -6.40 10.52 41.49
CA TRP A 153 -6.58 9.88 40.18
C TRP A 153 -6.01 10.72 39.04
N ALA A 154 -6.34 12.01 39.00
CA ALA A 154 -5.87 12.90 37.95
C ALA A 154 -4.33 13.04 37.93
N VAL A 155 -3.71 13.16 39.11
CA VAL A 155 -2.27 13.24 39.25
C VAL A 155 -1.60 11.95 38.78
N TRP A 156 -2.13 10.80 39.21
CA TRP A 156 -1.60 9.48 38.79
C TRP A 156 -1.72 9.29 37.29
N TRP A 157 -2.93 9.54 36.76
CA TRP A 157 -3.24 9.42 35.33
C TRP A 157 -2.32 10.30 34.46
N THR A 158 -2.12 11.56 34.84
CA THR A 158 -1.26 12.49 34.09
C THR A 158 0.19 12.04 34.09
N GLY A 159 0.72 11.58 35.22
CA GLY A 159 2.09 11.07 35.33
C GLY A 159 2.33 9.85 34.42
N ASP A 160 1.42 8.88 34.45
CA ASP A 160 1.46 7.69 33.60
C ASP A 160 1.30 8.03 32.10
N ALA A 161 0.35 8.91 31.78
CA ALA A 161 0.14 9.38 30.41
C ALA A 161 1.38 10.07 29.84
N MET A 162 2.04 10.93 30.62
CA MET A 162 3.30 11.56 30.21
C MET A 162 4.44 10.55 30.04
N GLY A 163 4.50 9.53 30.89
CA GLY A 163 5.41 8.40 30.69
C GLY A 163 5.23 7.72 29.33
N ILE A 164 3.99 7.52 28.89
CA ILE A 164 3.71 7.00 27.54
C ILE A 164 4.12 8.02 26.45
N LEU A 165 3.68 9.26 26.56
CA LEU A 165 3.84 10.26 25.50
C LEU A 165 5.30 10.68 25.26
N LEU A 166 6.16 10.63 26.28
CA LEU A 166 7.56 11.01 26.17
C LEU A 166 8.48 9.79 25.96
N ILE A 167 8.32 8.74 26.78
CA ILE A 167 9.25 7.62 26.78
C ILE A 167 8.98 6.63 25.64
N ALA A 168 7.70 6.36 25.30
CA ALA A 168 7.43 5.39 24.26
C ALA A 168 7.91 5.86 22.86
N PRO A 169 7.64 7.09 22.38
CA PRO A 169 8.21 7.57 21.13
C PRO A 169 9.75 7.66 21.16
N PHE A 170 10.35 8.04 22.31
CA PHE A 170 11.80 8.05 22.48
C PHE A 170 12.40 6.66 22.27
N LEU A 171 11.91 5.64 22.95
CA LEU A 171 12.41 4.27 22.80
C LEU A 171 12.17 3.71 21.39
N LEU A 172 11.03 4.01 20.78
CA LEU A 172 10.71 3.60 19.41
C LEU A 172 11.59 4.30 18.37
N SER A 173 12.13 5.50 18.67
CA SER A 173 12.99 6.25 17.76
C SER A 173 14.31 5.55 17.44
N PHE A 174 14.80 4.68 18.32
CA PHE A 174 16.03 3.91 18.13
C PHE A 174 15.83 2.62 17.29
N ARG A 175 14.60 2.28 16.95
CA ARG A 175 14.37 1.09 16.14
C ARG A 175 14.85 1.28 14.70
N PRO A 176 15.55 0.29 14.14
CA PRO A 176 15.89 0.29 12.72
C PRO A 176 14.60 0.32 11.89
N LYS A 177 14.47 1.29 11.00
CA LYS A 177 13.39 1.33 10.00
C LYS A 177 13.90 0.72 8.70
N ALA A 178 13.10 -0.19 8.10
CA ALA A 178 13.41 -0.75 6.79
C ALA A 178 13.54 0.38 5.75
N GLY A 179 14.60 0.32 4.93
CA GLY A 179 14.84 1.30 3.86
C GLY A 179 15.48 2.63 4.32
N ARG A 180 15.76 2.83 5.62
CA ARG A 180 16.48 4.02 6.10
C ARG A 180 17.92 3.69 6.46
N ALA A 181 18.86 4.34 5.77
CA ALA A 181 20.27 4.26 6.10
C ALA A 181 20.57 4.81 7.51
N ALA A 182 21.66 4.35 8.11
CA ALA A 182 22.22 4.96 9.31
C ALA A 182 22.57 6.43 9.05
N LEU A 183 22.45 7.26 10.07
CA LEU A 183 22.88 8.66 9.96
C LEU A 183 24.38 8.71 9.67
N THR A 184 24.77 9.51 8.69
CA THR A 184 26.18 9.81 8.42
C THR A 184 26.80 10.54 9.62
N TRP A 185 28.12 10.47 9.77
CA TRP A 185 28.83 11.13 10.88
C TRP A 185 28.48 12.62 11.00
N GLY A 186 28.47 13.35 9.87
CA GLY A 186 28.08 14.77 9.87
C GLY A 186 26.65 15.00 10.38
N ARG A 187 25.69 14.14 10.02
CA ARG A 187 24.33 14.22 10.52
C ARG A 187 24.19 13.83 12.00
N GLN A 188 25.05 12.96 12.51
CA GLN A 188 25.09 12.65 13.94
C GLN A 188 25.57 13.85 14.74
N ILE A 189 26.61 14.58 14.27
CA ILE A 189 27.09 15.81 14.88
C ILE A 189 26.01 16.90 14.85
N GLU A 190 25.33 17.09 13.71
CA GLU A 190 24.22 18.03 13.56
C GLU A 190 23.10 17.74 14.57
N LEU A 191 22.72 16.46 14.72
CA LEU A 191 21.74 16.03 15.71
C LEU A 191 22.20 16.32 17.13
N ALA A 192 23.42 15.96 17.47
CA ALA A 192 23.98 16.21 18.79
C ALA A 192 24.02 17.72 19.12
N ALA A 193 24.43 18.55 18.16
CA ALA A 193 24.42 20.01 18.31
C ALA A 193 22.99 20.55 18.52
N LEU A 194 22.02 20.04 17.78
CA LEU A 194 20.62 20.43 17.95
C LEU A 194 20.07 20.02 19.32
N LEU A 195 20.35 18.80 19.78
CA LEU A 195 19.91 18.34 21.09
C LEU A 195 20.60 19.15 22.23
N GLY A 196 21.87 19.52 22.04
CA GLY A 196 22.57 20.43 22.92
C GLY A 196 21.93 21.83 22.95
N ALA A 197 21.55 22.35 21.78
CA ALA A 197 20.85 23.64 21.72
C ALA A 197 19.48 23.57 22.41
N VAL A 198 18.72 22.49 22.24
CA VAL A 198 17.45 22.26 22.96
C VAL A 198 17.68 22.26 24.46
N ALA A 199 18.69 21.52 24.93
CA ALA A 199 19.01 21.47 26.37
C ALA A 199 19.37 22.87 26.92
N ILE A 200 20.26 23.61 26.24
CA ILE A 200 20.73 24.94 26.66
C ILE A 200 19.57 25.95 26.65
N VAL A 201 18.82 26.02 25.53
CA VAL A 201 17.70 26.98 25.42
C VAL A 201 16.63 26.67 26.46
N THR A 202 16.26 25.38 26.63
CA THR A 202 15.29 25.00 27.66
C THR A 202 15.77 25.35 29.05
N PHE A 203 17.04 25.06 29.35
CA PHE A 203 17.62 25.41 30.65
C PHE A 203 17.60 26.94 30.91
N VAL A 204 18.03 27.75 29.95
CA VAL A 204 18.04 29.21 30.07
C VAL A 204 16.62 29.77 30.24
N VAL A 205 15.66 29.25 29.45
CA VAL A 205 14.26 29.67 29.53
C VAL A 205 13.64 29.34 30.89
N PHE A 206 13.91 28.15 31.42
CA PHE A 206 13.36 27.72 32.72
C PHE A 206 14.17 28.24 33.94
N GLN A 207 15.27 28.94 33.75
CA GLN A 207 15.94 29.74 34.81
C GLN A 207 15.42 31.17 34.86
N ASN A 208 14.71 31.62 33.82
CA ASN A 208 14.25 32.98 33.70
C ASN A 208 12.82 33.14 34.24
N ARG A 209 12.50 34.21 34.94
CA ARG A 209 11.14 34.51 35.46
C ARG A 209 10.15 34.91 34.35
N PHE A 210 10.64 35.25 33.15
CA PHE A 210 9.82 35.55 32.02
C PHE A 210 9.25 34.23 31.46
N ARG A 211 7.94 34.19 31.20
CA ARG A 211 7.23 32.99 30.63
C ARG A 211 7.59 32.82 29.14
N LEU A 212 8.81 32.37 28.86
CA LEU A 212 9.39 32.20 27.50
C LEU A 212 9.45 30.73 27.07
N GLU A 213 8.76 29.83 27.75
CA GLU A 213 8.75 28.37 27.49
C GLU A 213 8.38 28.02 26.06
N TYR A 214 7.65 28.89 25.35
CA TYR A 214 7.29 28.71 23.96
C TYR A 214 8.49 28.75 22.99
N LEU A 215 9.62 29.32 23.37
CA LEU A 215 10.84 29.39 22.54
C LEU A 215 11.48 28.01 22.31
N VAL A 216 11.08 26.98 23.06
CA VAL A 216 11.56 25.61 22.88
C VAL A 216 10.88 24.94 21.68
N PHE A 217 9.62 25.30 21.37
CA PHE A 217 8.85 24.65 20.31
C PHE A 217 9.45 24.76 18.90
N PRO A 218 9.99 25.89 18.44
CA PRO A 218 10.66 25.97 17.14
C PRO A 218 11.81 24.98 17.00
N LEU A 219 12.59 24.75 18.06
CA LEU A 219 13.70 23.78 18.05
C LEU A 219 13.19 22.34 17.95
N ILE A 220 12.11 22.00 18.68
CA ILE A 220 11.47 20.70 18.62
C ILE A 220 10.86 20.49 17.22
N ALA A 221 10.20 21.50 16.65
CA ALA A 221 9.66 21.47 15.30
C ALA A 221 10.77 21.27 14.25
N PHE A 222 11.88 21.99 14.39
CA PHE A 222 13.05 21.80 13.52
C PHE A 222 13.62 20.38 13.64
N ALA A 223 13.74 19.84 14.87
CA ALA A 223 14.16 18.46 15.10
C ALA A 223 13.22 17.46 14.42
N ALA A 224 11.90 17.69 14.47
CA ALA A 224 10.89 16.85 13.84
C ALA A 224 10.98 16.89 12.30
N VAL A 225 11.14 18.06 11.71
CA VAL A 225 11.26 18.23 10.25
C VAL A 225 12.59 17.64 9.76
N ARG A 226 13.70 17.94 10.45
CA ARG A 226 15.05 17.59 9.98
C ARG A 226 15.44 16.13 10.24
N PHE A 227 15.09 15.60 11.40
CA PHE A 227 15.50 14.26 11.88
C PHE A 227 14.32 13.34 12.16
N ARG A 228 13.07 13.83 11.97
CA ARG A 228 11.84 13.12 12.25
C ARG A 228 11.81 12.60 13.70
N LEU A 229 11.27 11.42 13.93
CA LEU A 229 11.17 10.84 15.28
C LEU A 229 12.55 10.70 15.98
N ARG A 230 13.63 10.43 15.23
CA ARG A 230 14.99 10.28 15.79
C ARG A 230 15.54 11.56 16.42
N GLY A 231 15.07 12.71 15.97
CA GLY A 231 15.45 14.00 16.56
C GLY A 231 14.39 14.54 17.51
N ALA A 232 13.14 14.50 17.11
CA ALA A 232 12.02 15.08 17.83
C ALA A 232 11.78 14.42 19.20
N ALA A 233 11.81 13.09 19.28
CA ALA A 233 11.53 12.39 20.53
C ALA A 233 12.63 12.59 21.59
N PRO A 234 13.94 12.50 21.29
CA PRO A 234 14.99 12.90 22.22
C PRO A 234 14.91 14.37 22.62
N ALA A 235 14.62 15.28 21.67
CA ALA A 235 14.47 16.71 21.97
C ALA A 235 13.32 16.96 22.96
N ALA A 236 12.18 16.33 22.76
CA ALA A 236 11.04 16.40 23.66
C ALA A 236 11.38 15.87 25.07
N LEU A 237 12.07 14.74 25.14
CA LEU A 237 12.47 14.15 26.41
C LEU A 237 13.45 15.07 27.18
N ILE A 238 14.42 15.65 26.49
CA ILE A 238 15.37 16.63 27.08
C ILE A 238 14.61 17.85 27.59
N ALA A 239 13.75 18.44 26.76
CA ALA A 239 12.99 19.63 27.14
C ALA A 239 12.09 19.38 28.36
N SER A 240 11.35 18.25 28.34
CA SER A 240 10.50 17.82 29.46
C SER A 240 11.32 17.53 30.73
N GLY A 241 12.48 16.87 30.60
CA GLY A 241 13.37 16.58 31.73
C GLY A 241 13.89 17.85 32.41
N VAL A 242 14.33 18.85 31.63
CA VAL A 242 14.75 20.14 32.14
C VAL A 242 13.60 20.90 32.80
N ALA A 243 12.40 20.88 32.21
CA ALA A 243 11.21 21.51 32.77
C ALA A 243 10.78 20.87 34.10
N VAL A 244 10.82 19.53 34.21
CA VAL A 244 10.56 18.81 35.46
C VAL A 244 11.58 19.18 36.52
N TRP A 245 12.87 19.19 36.17
CA TRP A 245 13.94 19.60 37.06
C TRP A 245 13.76 21.05 37.59
N ALA A 246 13.40 21.98 36.70
CA ALA A 246 13.12 23.38 37.08
C ALA A 246 11.92 23.48 38.03
N ALA A 247 10.85 22.71 37.78
CA ALA A 247 9.67 22.69 38.64
C ALA A 247 9.96 22.14 40.04
N VAL A 248 10.80 21.10 40.15
CA VAL A 248 11.26 20.55 41.45
C VAL A 248 12.06 21.59 42.24
N ASN A 249 12.95 22.33 41.56
CA ASN A 249 13.78 23.33 42.19
C ASN A 249 13.09 24.71 42.37
N GLY A 250 11.82 24.83 41.92
CA GLY A 250 11.08 26.09 42.05
C GLY A 250 11.68 27.25 41.26
N SER A 251 12.33 26.98 40.13
CA SER A 251 13.01 28.00 39.33
C SER A 251 12.14 28.46 38.14
N GLY A 252 12.42 29.63 37.61
CA GLY A 252 11.79 30.19 36.41
C GLY A 252 10.29 30.43 36.56
N PRO A 253 9.46 29.92 35.65
CA PRO A 253 8.00 30.11 35.68
C PRO A 253 7.33 29.47 36.91
N PHE A 254 8.03 28.60 37.64
CA PHE A 254 7.53 27.90 38.83
C PHE A 254 7.84 28.60 40.14
N ASP A 255 8.56 29.73 40.12
CA ASP A 255 8.89 30.52 41.30
C ASP A 255 7.59 31.12 41.90
N GLY A 256 7.39 30.88 43.19
CA GLY A 256 6.21 31.40 43.91
C GLY A 256 4.86 30.71 43.60
N GLU A 257 4.80 29.77 42.69
CA GLU A 257 3.57 29.00 42.37
C GLU A 257 3.28 27.96 43.46
N ASN A 258 1.98 27.74 43.72
CA ASN A 258 1.57 26.63 44.54
C ASN A 258 1.68 25.30 43.77
N LEU A 259 1.62 24.17 44.49
CA LEU A 259 1.80 22.83 43.90
C LEU A 259 0.87 22.58 42.71
N LEU A 260 -0.40 22.96 42.80
CA LEU A 260 -1.38 22.71 41.72
C LEU A 260 -1.03 23.54 40.47
N GLN A 261 -0.65 24.81 40.64
CA GLN A 261 -0.24 25.66 39.52
C GLN A 261 1.01 25.08 38.83
N LYS A 262 2.04 24.70 39.63
CA LYS A 262 3.27 24.05 39.10
C LYS A 262 2.93 22.80 38.27
N MET A 263 2.05 21.92 38.81
CA MET A 263 1.64 20.71 38.12
C MET A 263 0.92 21.02 36.80
N VAL A 264 -0.04 21.95 36.80
CA VAL A 264 -0.80 22.29 35.60
C VAL A 264 0.11 22.93 34.55
N THR A 265 0.94 23.92 34.89
CA THR A 265 1.86 24.58 33.98
C THR A 265 2.83 23.56 33.36
N LEU A 266 3.42 22.71 34.19
CA LEU A 266 4.35 21.68 33.73
C LEU A 266 3.69 20.65 32.80
N GLN A 267 2.49 20.18 33.15
CA GLN A 267 1.79 19.18 32.32
C GLN A 267 1.31 19.75 30.98
N VAL A 268 0.84 20.99 30.97
CA VAL A 268 0.50 21.69 29.73
C VAL A 268 1.74 21.79 28.82
N PHE A 269 2.87 22.24 29.36
CA PHE A 269 4.12 22.25 28.59
C PHE A 269 4.51 20.88 28.05
N ASN A 270 4.54 19.84 28.90
CA ASN A 270 4.94 18.49 28.50
C ASN A 270 4.01 17.90 27.44
N VAL A 271 2.70 18.13 27.54
CA VAL A 271 1.73 17.68 26.51
C VAL A 271 2.03 18.33 25.17
N PHE A 272 2.20 19.66 25.14
CA PHE A 272 2.51 20.35 23.89
C PHE A 272 3.85 19.92 23.30
N VAL A 273 4.89 19.77 24.11
CA VAL A 273 6.20 19.27 23.69
C VAL A 273 6.09 17.86 23.09
N ALA A 274 5.40 16.95 23.78
CA ALA A 274 5.21 15.60 23.30
C ALA A 274 4.41 15.58 21.97
N LEU A 275 3.27 16.27 21.92
CA LEU A 275 2.45 16.34 20.71
C LEU A 275 3.20 16.97 19.53
N ALA A 276 3.88 18.13 19.76
CA ALA A 276 4.66 18.76 18.72
C ALA A 276 5.76 17.86 18.18
N SER A 277 6.41 17.06 19.05
CA SER A 277 7.50 16.19 18.63
C SER A 277 7.05 15.06 17.71
N PHE A 278 6.16 14.19 18.15
CA PHE A 278 5.88 12.97 17.38
C PHE A 278 4.71 13.12 16.41
N VAL A 279 3.73 14.02 16.64
CA VAL A 279 2.67 14.31 15.66
C VAL A 279 3.28 15.00 14.44
N LEU A 280 4.15 16.01 14.65
CA LEU A 280 4.82 16.68 13.54
C LEU A 280 5.78 15.73 12.81
N ALA A 281 6.54 14.89 13.53
CA ALA A 281 7.41 13.89 12.91
C ALA A 281 6.61 12.87 12.05
N SER A 282 5.46 12.42 12.55
CA SER A 282 4.56 11.50 11.82
C SER A 282 3.92 12.18 10.60
N TYR A 283 3.55 13.46 10.71
CA TYR A 283 3.02 14.25 9.60
C TYR A 283 4.06 14.40 8.49
N VAL A 284 5.30 14.75 8.83
CA VAL A 284 6.39 14.87 7.85
C VAL A 284 6.65 13.53 7.14
N ASP A 285 6.70 12.42 7.89
CA ASP A 285 6.86 11.07 7.31
C ASP A 285 5.71 10.70 6.35
N THR A 286 4.47 11.07 6.70
CA THR A 286 3.29 10.81 5.86
C THR A 286 3.37 11.61 4.57
N ARG A 287 3.64 12.91 4.66
CA ARG A 287 3.76 13.81 3.48
C ARG A 287 4.83 13.34 2.50
N GLU A 288 6.00 12.99 2.98
CA GLU A 288 7.08 12.51 2.10
C GLU A 288 6.72 11.23 1.36
N ARG A 289 5.98 10.31 2.02
CA ARG A 289 5.50 9.10 1.35
C ARG A 289 4.49 9.41 0.25
N GLU A 290 3.53 10.29 0.53
CA GLU A 290 2.56 10.72 -0.45
C GLU A 290 3.24 11.37 -1.66
N GLU A 291 4.23 12.24 -1.44
CA GLU A 291 5.01 12.86 -2.50
C GLU A 291 5.84 11.84 -3.29
N GLN A 292 6.44 10.85 -2.62
CA GLN A 292 7.19 9.79 -3.31
C GLN A 292 6.28 8.93 -4.20
N ILE A 293 5.12 8.51 -3.68
CA ILE A 293 4.14 7.74 -4.45
C ILE A 293 3.66 8.55 -5.65
N SER A 294 3.33 9.83 -5.45
CA SER A 294 2.91 10.72 -6.53
C SER A 294 3.98 10.88 -7.61
N ARG A 295 5.26 11.05 -7.23
CA ARG A 295 6.37 11.15 -8.19
C ARG A 295 6.57 9.86 -8.99
N LEU A 296 6.49 8.70 -8.34
CA LEU A 296 6.60 7.40 -9.01
C LEU A 296 5.46 7.21 -10.01
N TYR A 297 4.23 7.51 -9.60
CA TYR A 297 3.05 7.42 -10.46
C TYR A 297 3.16 8.35 -11.68
N LEU A 298 3.58 9.61 -11.47
CA LEU A 298 3.78 10.56 -12.57
C LEU A 298 4.91 10.11 -13.51
N SER A 299 6.01 9.59 -12.98
CA SER A 299 7.13 9.08 -13.79
C SER A 299 6.73 7.88 -14.64
N GLU A 300 5.96 6.95 -14.07
CA GLU A 300 5.44 5.78 -14.78
C GLU A 300 4.47 6.21 -15.89
N ARG A 301 3.55 7.11 -15.56
CA ARG A 301 2.59 7.64 -16.54
C ARG A 301 3.28 8.36 -17.70
N THR A 302 4.26 9.23 -17.41
CA THR A 302 5.01 9.96 -18.46
C THR A 302 5.79 9.00 -19.35
N SER A 303 6.39 7.94 -18.76
CA SER A 303 7.10 6.91 -19.52
C SER A 303 6.16 6.14 -20.45
N ASN A 304 4.97 5.77 -19.98
CA ASN A 304 3.98 5.06 -20.78
C ASN A 304 3.41 5.96 -21.90
N GLU A 305 3.10 7.22 -21.61
CA GLU A 305 2.64 8.19 -22.61
C GLU A 305 3.70 8.40 -23.73
N ALA A 306 4.97 8.56 -23.34
CA ALA A 306 6.08 8.70 -24.31
C ALA A 306 6.26 7.44 -25.16
N LYS A 307 6.13 6.24 -24.58
CA LYS A 307 6.21 4.97 -25.29
C LYS A 307 5.07 4.83 -26.31
N SER A 308 3.84 5.16 -25.94
CA SER A 308 2.67 5.07 -26.81
C SER A 308 2.76 6.10 -27.95
N GLU A 309 3.25 7.32 -27.68
CA GLU A 309 3.47 8.35 -28.70
C GLU A 309 4.57 7.96 -29.69
N PHE A 310 5.68 7.39 -29.19
CA PHE A 310 6.75 6.87 -30.05
C PHE A 310 6.24 5.77 -30.99
N LEU A 311 5.49 4.80 -30.45
CA LEU A 311 4.92 3.70 -31.25
C LEU A 311 3.96 4.23 -32.31
N ARG A 312 3.09 5.20 -31.95
CA ARG A 312 2.14 5.82 -32.90
C ARG A 312 2.86 6.56 -34.02
N THR A 313 3.89 7.35 -33.69
CA THR A 313 4.66 8.10 -34.69
C THR A 313 5.44 7.15 -35.59
N ALA A 314 6.16 6.18 -35.03
CA ALA A 314 6.91 5.20 -35.80
C ALA A 314 6.01 4.40 -36.76
N ALA A 315 4.84 3.97 -36.29
CA ALA A 315 3.91 3.24 -37.14
C ALA A 315 3.36 4.09 -38.28
N HIS A 316 3.06 5.38 -38.03
CA HIS A 316 2.60 6.28 -39.06
C HIS A 316 3.69 6.52 -40.14
N GLU A 317 4.93 6.77 -39.72
CA GLU A 317 6.06 6.99 -40.60
C GLU A 317 6.45 5.74 -41.43
N LEU A 318 6.21 4.53 -40.87
CA LEU A 318 6.46 3.28 -41.61
C LEU A 318 5.31 2.90 -42.54
N ARG A 319 4.06 3.28 -42.24
CA ARG A 319 2.91 2.99 -43.12
C ARG A 319 3.01 3.65 -44.46
N SER A 320 3.48 4.90 -44.50
CA SER A 320 3.60 5.68 -45.75
C SER A 320 4.50 4.98 -46.81
N PRO A 321 5.77 4.62 -46.53
CA PRO A 321 6.61 3.92 -47.50
C PRO A 321 6.09 2.52 -47.85
N LEU A 322 5.49 1.80 -46.89
CA LEU A 322 4.92 0.49 -47.15
C LEU A 322 3.70 0.58 -48.08
N SER A 323 2.86 1.62 -47.97
CA SER A 323 1.74 1.84 -48.89
C SER A 323 2.22 2.10 -50.30
N VAL A 324 3.29 2.88 -50.47
CA VAL A 324 3.92 3.14 -51.75
C VAL A 324 4.49 1.84 -52.35
N LEU A 325 5.22 1.05 -51.55
CA LEU A 325 5.75 -0.23 -52.00
C LEU A 325 4.63 -1.19 -52.43
N GLY A 326 3.57 -1.29 -51.61
CA GLY A 326 2.39 -2.12 -51.94
C GLY A 326 1.70 -1.71 -53.23
N GLY A 327 1.60 -0.40 -53.46
CA GLY A 327 1.06 0.14 -54.71
C GLY A 327 1.87 -0.25 -55.94
N TYR A 328 3.19 -0.07 -55.90
CA TYR A 328 4.06 -0.51 -57.01
C TYR A 328 4.06 -2.02 -57.23
N LEU A 329 4.07 -2.82 -56.15
CA LEU A 329 3.99 -4.27 -56.26
C LEU A 329 2.64 -4.71 -56.87
N SER A 330 1.55 -4.04 -56.55
CA SER A 330 0.23 -4.30 -57.14
C SER A 330 0.20 -4.00 -58.64
N LEU A 331 0.74 -2.85 -59.05
CA LEU A 331 0.86 -2.49 -60.47
C LEU A 331 1.74 -3.44 -61.28
N LEU A 332 2.84 -3.91 -60.68
CA LEU A 332 3.75 -4.88 -61.31
C LEU A 332 3.12 -6.26 -61.41
N SER A 333 2.40 -6.71 -60.38
CA SER A 333 1.74 -8.03 -60.37
C SER A 333 0.43 -8.07 -61.19
N GLY A 334 -0.27 -6.94 -61.27
CA GLY A 334 -1.53 -6.79 -62.02
C GLY A 334 -1.34 -6.65 -63.53
N GLY A 335 -0.10 -6.46 -64.00
CA GLY A 335 0.17 -6.27 -65.43
C GLY A 335 -0.07 -4.85 -65.96
N ASP A 336 -0.41 -3.89 -65.07
CA ASP A 336 -0.66 -2.48 -65.47
C ASP A 336 0.61 -1.78 -66.01
N LEU A 337 1.80 -2.32 -65.67
CA LEU A 337 3.09 -1.88 -66.21
C LEU A 337 3.69 -2.81 -67.27
N GLY A 338 2.87 -3.72 -67.78
CA GLY A 338 3.22 -4.82 -68.68
C GLY A 338 3.36 -6.13 -67.95
N ASP A 339 3.15 -7.27 -68.68
CA ASP A 339 3.22 -8.60 -68.08
C ASP A 339 4.58 -8.89 -67.46
N PRO A 340 4.69 -9.30 -66.20
CA PRO A 340 5.94 -9.58 -65.59
C PRO A 340 6.60 -10.82 -66.21
N PRO A 341 7.93 -10.80 -66.41
CA PRO A 341 8.63 -11.99 -66.91
C PRO A 341 8.34 -13.22 -66.00
N PRO A 342 8.16 -14.44 -66.55
CA PRO A 342 7.76 -15.62 -65.77
C PRO A 342 8.68 -15.90 -64.56
N LYS A 343 9.95 -15.52 -64.64
CA LYS A 343 10.90 -15.66 -63.53
C LYS A 343 10.66 -14.66 -62.36
N TRP A 344 9.89 -13.62 -62.56
CA TRP A 344 9.61 -12.58 -61.56
C TRP A 344 8.27 -12.81 -60.81
N VAL A 345 7.39 -13.61 -61.35
CA VAL A 345 6.04 -13.87 -60.76
C VAL A 345 6.17 -14.34 -59.32
N GLY A 346 6.94 -15.40 -59.06
CA GLY A 346 7.14 -15.91 -57.71
C GLY A 346 7.79 -14.94 -56.74
N PRO A 347 8.90 -14.26 -57.09
CA PRO A 347 9.45 -13.19 -56.26
C PRO A 347 8.50 -12.03 -55.98
N LEU A 348 7.66 -11.60 -56.94
CA LEU A 348 6.67 -10.51 -56.75
C LEU A 348 5.56 -10.95 -55.81
N GLU A 349 5.08 -12.18 -55.90
CA GLU A 349 4.09 -12.75 -54.98
C GLU A 349 4.62 -12.76 -53.53
N ILE A 350 5.87 -13.19 -53.34
CA ILE A 350 6.53 -13.21 -52.03
C ILE A 350 6.65 -11.79 -51.48
N LEU A 351 7.12 -10.81 -52.27
CA LEU A 351 7.25 -9.43 -51.86
C LEU A 351 5.91 -8.80 -51.51
N THR A 352 4.88 -9.05 -52.31
CA THR A 352 3.53 -8.58 -52.05
C THR A 352 3.02 -9.15 -50.72
N ALA A 353 3.13 -10.45 -50.50
CA ALA A 353 2.73 -11.11 -49.26
C ALA A 353 3.47 -10.54 -48.03
N LYS A 354 4.79 -10.29 -48.17
CA LYS A 354 5.58 -9.70 -47.06
C LYS A 354 5.25 -8.24 -46.81
N THR A 355 4.90 -7.47 -47.81
CA THR A 355 4.43 -6.08 -47.64
C THR A 355 3.08 -6.03 -46.92
N TRP A 356 2.17 -6.93 -47.25
CA TRP A 356 0.90 -7.09 -46.54
C TRP A 356 1.09 -7.52 -45.07
N GLU A 357 2.02 -8.44 -44.82
CA GLU A 357 2.38 -8.88 -43.45
C GLU A 357 2.92 -7.70 -42.63
N LEU A 358 3.82 -6.87 -43.20
CA LEU A 358 4.36 -5.69 -42.53
C LEU A 358 3.28 -4.66 -42.21
N ASN A 359 2.36 -4.37 -43.15
CA ASN A 359 1.25 -3.47 -42.89
C ASN A 359 0.38 -3.94 -41.72
N ARG A 360 0.09 -5.26 -41.64
CA ARG A 360 -0.64 -5.85 -40.54
C ARG A 360 0.08 -5.72 -39.20
N ILE A 361 1.41 -5.93 -39.18
CA ILE A 361 2.24 -5.69 -37.99
C ILE A 361 2.13 -4.25 -37.50
N MET A 362 2.15 -3.30 -38.42
CA MET A 362 2.02 -1.88 -38.10
C MET A 362 0.64 -1.53 -37.52
N ASP A 363 -0.43 -2.11 -38.09
CA ASP A 363 -1.79 -1.91 -37.59
C ASP A 363 -1.96 -2.51 -36.19
N ASP A 364 -1.45 -3.73 -35.96
CA ASP A 364 -1.43 -4.39 -34.66
C ASP A 364 -0.65 -3.55 -33.60
N LEU A 365 0.48 -2.96 -33.98
CA LEU A 365 1.32 -2.13 -33.12
C LEU A 365 0.63 -0.80 -32.74
N LEU A 366 -0.10 -0.22 -33.69
CA LEU A 366 -0.92 0.97 -33.44
C LEU A 366 -2.07 0.70 -32.49
N GLU A 367 -2.70 -0.47 -32.63
CA GLU A 367 -3.80 -0.86 -31.74
C GLU A 367 -3.29 -1.04 -30.30
N VAL A 368 -2.15 -1.70 -30.11
CA VAL A 368 -1.49 -1.79 -28.79
C VAL A 368 -1.20 -0.39 -28.22
N ALA A 369 -0.66 0.54 -29.03
CA ALA A 369 -0.36 1.90 -28.58
C ALA A 369 -1.62 2.71 -28.21
N ARG A 370 -2.78 2.41 -28.79
CA ARG A 370 -4.06 3.04 -28.45
C ARG A 370 -4.67 2.49 -27.15
N LEU A 371 -4.46 1.21 -26.87
CA LEU A 371 -5.01 0.55 -25.69
C LEU A 371 -4.34 1.02 -24.37
N ASP A 372 -3.06 1.41 -24.41
CA ASP A 372 -2.34 1.99 -23.26
C ASP A 372 -2.90 3.37 -22.80
N GLY A 373 -3.86 3.97 -23.51
CA GLY A 373 -4.34 5.35 -23.30
C GLY A 373 -5.72 5.56 -22.67
N ALA A 374 -6.42 4.54 -22.23
CA ALA A 374 -7.55 4.55 -21.26
C ALA A 374 -8.95 5.00 -21.68
N VAL A 375 -9.26 5.63 -22.74
CA VAL A 375 -10.67 5.90 -23.13
C VAL A 375 -10.86 5.46 -24.57
N ILE A 376 -11.72 4.46 -24.78
CA ILE A 376 -12.09 4.07 -26.13
C ILE A 376 -13.07 5.10 -26.67
N PRO A 377 -12.65 5.96 -27.62
CA PRO A 377 -13.58 6.84 -28.31
C PRO A 377 -14.44 6.00 -29.24
N GLY A 378 -15.74 6.25 -29.32
CA GLY A 378 -16.62 5.60 -30.29
C GLY A 378 -17.46 4.46 -29.75
N ARG A 379 -17.53 4.27 -28.41
CA ARG A 379 -18.49 3.32 -27.83
C ARG A 379 -19.91 3.78 -28.05
N GLU A 380 -20.70 2.95 -28.68
CA GLU A 380 -22.13 3.15 -28.89
C GLU A 380 -22.92 1.90 -28.51
N LYS A 381 -24.20 2.07 -28.30
CA LYS A 381 -25.11 0.94 -28.08
C LYS A 381 -25.33 0.26 -29.43
N LEU A 382 -24.89 -0.98 -29.53
CA LEU A 382 -25.00 -1.79 -30.75
C LEU A 382 -25.56 -3.19 -30.46
N ASP A 383 -26.03 -3.84 -31.52
CA ASP A 383 -26.41 -5.24 -31.45
C ASP A 383 -25.18 -6.12 -31.73
N LEU A 384 -24.76 -6.88 -30.72
CA LEU A 384 -23.60 -7.75 -30.77
C LEU A 384 -23.77 -8.85 -31.86
N ARG A 385 -25.00 -9.34 -32.10
CA ARG A 385 -25.30 -10.33 -33.13
C ARG A 385 -24.84 -9.85 -34.52
N ASN A 386 -25.16 -8.60 -34.87
CA ASN A 386 -24.78 -8.04 -36.18
C ASN A 386 -23.26 -7.98 -36.35
N VAL A 387 -22.52 -7.67 -35.28
CA VAL A 387 -21.04 -7.63 -35.33
C VAL A 387 -20.45 -9.03 -35.53
N VAL A 388 -21.00 -10.03 -34.83
CA VAL A 388 -20.59 -11.43 -34.98
C VAL A 388 -20.91 -11.95 -36.40
N GLU A 389 -22.11 -11.70 -36.90
CA GLU A 389 -22.53 -12.09 -38.27
C GLU A 389 -21.59 -11.44 -39.30
N GLY A 390 -21.28 -10.15 -39.16
CA GLY A 390 -20.36 -9.45 -40.06
C GLY A 390 -18.96 -10.06 -40.08
N ALA A 391 -18.42 -10.47 -38.91
CA ALA A 391 -17.13 -11.14 -38.83
C ALA A 391 -17.16 -12.54 -39.47
N VAL A 392 -18.22 -13.32 -39.24
CA VAL A 392 -18.40 -14.64 -39.84
C VAL A 392 -18.49 -14.54 -41.39
N GLU A 393 -19.27 -13.58 -41.91
CA GLU A 393 -19.39 -13.36 -43.35
C GLU A 393 -18.06 -12.95 -43.99
N ARG A 394 -17.24 -12.13 -43.36
CA ARG A 394 -15.88 -11.78 -43.84
C ARG A 394 -14.92 -12.98 -43.86
N ALA A 395 -15.05 -13.91 -42.92
CA ALA A 395 -14.20 -15.09 -42.83
C ALA A 395 -14.64 -16.26 -43.72
N ARG A 396 -15.93 -16.32 -44.10
CA ARG A 396 -16.57 -17.44 -44.85
C ARG A 396 -15.86 -17.77 -46.18
N PRO A 397 -15.56 -16.80 -47.07
CA PRO A 397 -14.91 -17.13 -48.36
C PRO A 397 -13.55 -17.83 -48.18
N ARG A 398 -12.79 -17.45 -47.16
CA ARG A 398 -11.49 -18.08 -46.87
C ARG A 398 -11.64 -19.51 -46.34
N ALA A 399 -12.65 -19.74 -45.52
CA ALA A 399 -12.96 -21.10 -45.04
C ALA A 399 -13.36 -22.02 -46.23
N GLU A 400 -14.25 -21.55 -47.11
CA GLU A 400 -14.76 -22.31 -48.27
C GLU A 400 -13.65 -22.64 -49.30
N LEU A 401 -12.74 -21.68 -49.55
CA LEU A 401 -11.55 -21.94 -50.40
C LEU A 401 -10.66 -23.06 -49.86
N GLY A 402 -10.57 -23.22 -48.53
CA GLY A 402 -9.90 -24.35 -47.86
C GLY A 402 -10.77 -25.60 -47.70
N GLY A 403 -11.96 -25.66 -48.30
CA GLY A 403 -12.93 -26.77 -48.16
C GLY A 403 -13.57 -26.83 -46.76
N GLY A 404 -13.42 -25.78 -45.95
CA GLY A 404 -13.97 -25.71 -44.61
C GLY A 404 -15.34 -25.03 -44.52
N GLN A 405 -15.87 -24.93 -43.31
CA GLN A 405 -17.18 -24.34 -43.03
C GLN A 405 -17.19 -23.58 -41.72
N ILE A 406 -17.80 -22.38 -41.69
CA ILE A 406 -18.10 -21.62 -40.48
C ILE A 406 -19.60 -21.64 -40.26
N SER A 407 -20.02 -22.05 -39.05
CA SER A 407 -21.42 -22.03 -38.63
C SER A 407 -21.61 -21.13 -37.42
N MET A 408 -22.73 -20.40 -37.40
CA MET A 408 -23.14 -19.57 -36.28
C MET A 408 -24.40 -20.13 -35.64
N LYS A 409 -24.45 -20.10 -34.28
CA LYS A 409 -25.61 -20.48 -33.49
C LYS A 409 -25.83 -19.45 -32.38
N GLY A 410 -27.06 -19.06 -32.13
CA GLY A 410 -27.41 -18.13 -31.07
C GLY A 410 -28.87 -17.73 -31.10
N PRO A 411 -29.32 -16.91 -30.16
CA PRO A 411 -30.68 -16.37 -30.14
C PRO A 411 -30.89 -15.44 -31.35
N ASP A 412 -32.12 -15.40 -31.85
CA ASP A 412 -32.51 -14.51 -32.94
C ASP A 412 -32.79 -13.09 -32.47
N GLU A 413 -32.92 -12.88 -31.15
CA GLU A 413 -33.16 -11.60 -30.53
C GLU A 413 -31.89 -10.74 -30.50
N PRO A 414 -32.00 -9.38 -30.66
CA PRO A 414 -30.87 -8.47 -30.53
C PRO A 414 -30.21 -8.53 -29.16
N ILE A 415 -28.89 -8.52 -29.12
CA ILE A 415 -28.09 -8.53 -27.89
C ILE A 415 -27.41 -7.19 -27.73
N PRO A 416 -28.00 -6.26 -26.95
CA PRO A 416 -27.46 -4.91 -26.80
C PRO A 416 -26.22 -4.89 -25.93
N VAL A 417 -25.12 -4.35 -26.46
CA VAL A 417 -23.86 -4.06 -25.72
C VAL A 417 -23.42 -2.61 -25.98
N VAL A 418 -22.55 -2.08 -25.14
CA VAL A 418 -21.93 -0.75 -25.35
C VAL A 418 -20.47 -0.95 -25.76
N ALA A 419 -20.20 -0.81 -27.05
CA ALA A 419 -18.90 -1.14 -27.61
C ALA A 419 -18.57 -0.33 -28.88
N ASP A 420 -17.33 -0.41 -29.33
CA ASP A 420 -16.89 0.04 -30.65
C ASP A 420 -17.00 -1.15 -31.63
N ALA A 421 -17.84 -1.03 -32.64
CA ALA A 421 -18.11 -2.09 -33.62
C ALA A 421 -16.86 -2.51 -34.40
N ASN A 422 -15.97 -1.56 -34.72
CA ASN A 422 -14.74 -1.83 -35.48
C ASN A 422 -13.74 -2.61 -34.64
N GLN A 423 -13.57 -2.24 -33.37
CA GLN A 423 -12.67 -2.92 -32.44
C GLN A 423 -13.14 -4.34 -32.12
N LEU A 424 -14.44 -4.52 -31.86
CA LEU A 424 -15.00 -5.87 -31.68
C LEU A 424 -14.89 -6.70 -32.96
N GLY A 425 -15.13 -6.10 -34.12
CA GLY A 425 -14.94 -6.74 -35.42
C GLY A 425 -13.49 -7.22 -35.59
N HIS A 426 -12.51 -6.37 -35.29
CA HIS A 426 -11.08 -6.73 -35.34
C HIS A 426 -10.71 -7.88 -34.38
N LEU A 427 -11.23 -7.85 -33.14
CA LEU A 427 -11.06 -8.95 -32.19
C LEU A 427 -11.59 -10.28 -32.76
N MET A 428 -12.80 -10.29 -33.30
CA MET A 428 -13.43 -11.48 -33.87
C MET A 428 -12.73 -11.97 -35.13
N ASP A 429 -12.30 -11.06 -36.01
CA ASP A 429 -11.50 -11.38 -37.18
C ASP A 429 -10.18 -12.05 -36.81
N ASN A 430 -9.52 -11.60 -35.73
CA ASN A 430 -8.32 -12.24 -35.20
C ASN A 430 -8.57 -13.67 -34.71
N LEU A 431 -9.67 -13.93 -33.98
CA LEU A 431 -10.03 -15.27 -33.51
C LEU A 431 -10.37 -16.21 -34.67
N LEU A 432 -11.19 -15.74 -35.61
CA LEU A 432 -11.58 -16.55 -36.78
C LEU A 432 -10.38 -16.83 -37.69
N ASN A 433 -9.49 -15.88 -37.85
CA ASN A 433 -8.26 -16.04 -38.62
C ASN A 433 -7.32 -17.07 -37.99
N ASN A 434 -7.15 -17.03 -36.65
CA ASN A 434 -6.37 -18.03 -35.93
C ASN A 434 -6.98 -19.43 -36.12
N ALA A 435 -8.30 -19.58 -35.99
CA ALA A 435 -8.99 -20.84 -36.20
C ALA A 435 -8.78 -21.40 -37.62
N LEU A 436 -8.74 -20.54 -38.65
CA LEU A 436 -8.48 -20.94 -40.04
C LEU A 436 -7.03 -21.34 -40.28
N ILE A 437 -6.07 -20.59 -39.70
CA ILE A 437 -4.65 -20.77 -39.94
C ILE A 437 -4.10 -22.02 -39.23
N TYR A 438 -4.57 -22.27 -37.99
CA TYR A 438 -4.06 -23.38 -37.16
C TYR A 438 -4.88 -24.67 -37.33
N THR A 439 -5.47 -24.89 -38.53
CA THR A 439 -6.22 -26.10 -38.86
C THR A 439 -5.65 -26.77 -40.12
N GLU A 440 -5.09 -27.97 -40.01
CA GLU A 440 -4.56 -28.76 -41.13
C GLU A 440 -5.65 -29.48 -41.97
N ARG A 441 -6.85 -29.67 -41.38
CA ARG A 441 -8.01 -30.31 -41.99
C ARG A 441 -8.92 -29.21 -42.55
N PRO A 442 -9.95 -29.58 -43.35
CA PRO A 442 -10.98 -28.59 -43.64
C PRO A 442 -11.52 -27.98 -42.35
N ALA A 443 -11.36 -26.65 -42.22
CA ALA A 443 -11.68 -25.93 -40.98
C ALA A 443 -13.20 -26.05 -40.69
N ARG A 444 -13.54 -26.48 -39.49
CA ARG A 444 -14.91 -26.48 -38.96
C ARG A 444 -14.97 -25.56 -37.77
N ILE A 445 -15.48 -24.36 -37.97
CA ILE A 445 -15.58 -23.35 -36.93
C ILE A 445 -17.02 -23.18 -36.52
N LEU A 446 -17.29 -23.28 -35.22
CA LEU A 446 -18.60 -23.00 -34.63
C LEU A 446 -18.48 -21.74 -33.75
N VAL A 447 -19.22 -20.70 -34.13
CA VAL A 447 -19.41 -19.50 -33.34
C VAL A 447 -20.75 -19.63 -32.62
N ARG A 448 -20.72 -19.70 -31.28
CA ARG A 448 -21.91 -19.80 -30.45
C ARG A 448 -22.10 -18.53 -29.64
N LEU A 449 -23.21 -17.86 -29.81
CA LEU A 449 -23.62 -16.68 -29.05
C LEU A 449 -24.68 -17.10 -28.02
N SER A 450 -24.51 -16.71 -26.77
CA SER A 450 -25.40 -17.03 -25.66
C SER A 450 -25.44 -15.91 -24.64
N LEU A 451 -26.42 -15.94 -23.73
CA LEU A 451 -26.55 -15.01 -22.62
C LEU A 451 -26.25 -15.76 -21.32
N GLU A 452 -25.35 -15.19 -20.49
CA GLU A 452 -24.99 -15.76 -19.18
C GLU A 452 -25.06 -14.65 -18.11
N GLY A 453 -26.19 -14.61 -17.41
CA GLY A 453 -26.48 -13.57 -16.42
C GLY A 453 -26.46 -12.17 -17.04
N PRO A 454 -25.62 -11.22 -16.53
CA PRO A 454 -25.54 -9.86 -17.05
C PRO A 454 -24.62 -9.71 -18.27
N CYS A 455 -24.11 -10.82 -18.82
CA CYS A 455 -23.12 -10.81 -19.89
C CYS A 455 -23.62 -11.57 -21.13
N ALA A 456 -23.17 -11.12 -22.30
CA ALA A 456 -23.18 -11.88 -23.52
C ALA A 456 -21.90 -12.73 -23.59
N LYS A 457 -22.02 -13.99 -23.97
CA LYS A 457 -20.92 -14.96 -24.14
C LYS A 457 -20.84 -15.40 -25.59
N ILE A 458 -19.64 -15.36 -26.18
CA ILE A 458 -19.38 -15.83 -27.55
C ILE A 458 -18.26 -16.86 -27.48
N ASP A 459 -18.56 -18.08 -27.88
CA ASP A 459 -17.61 -19.19 -27.97
C ASP A 459 -17.18 -19.38 -29.42
N PHE A 460 -15.90 -19.30 -29.69
CA PHE A 460 -15.27 -19.61 -30.98
C PHE A 460 -14.59 -20.97 -30.85
N THR A 461 -15.22 -22.01 -31.40
CA THR A 461 -14.72 -23.39 -31.35
C THR A 461 -14.20 -23.80 -32.72
N ASP A 462 -12.94 -24.24 -32.77
CA ASP A 462 -12.26 -24.76 -33.96
C ASP A 462 -11.96 -26.27 -33.81
N ASN A 463 -11.60 -26.91 -34.93
CA ASN A 463 -11.09 -28.28 -34.99
C ASN A 463 -9.58 -28.31 -35.32
N GLY A 464 -8.83 -27.31 -34.90
CA GLY A 464 -7.41 -27.15 -35.16
C GLY A 464 -6.51 -28.04 -34.31
N ILE A 465 -5.22 -27.73 -34.31
CA ILE A 465 -4.17 -28.51 -33.64
C ILE A 465 -4.26 -28.47 -32.10
N GLY A 466 -5.07 -27.56 -31.55
CA GLY A 466 -5.15 -27.34 -30.10
C GLY A 466 -3.94 -26.64 -29.51
N ILE A 467 -3.99 -26.32 -28.21
CA ILE A 467 -2.96 -25.59 -27.46
C ILE A 467 -2.56 -26.43 -26.25
N PRO A 468 -1.26 -26.70 -26.03
CA PRO A 468 -0.76 -27.44 -24.86
C PRO A 468 -1.13 -26.73 -23.55
N GLU A 469 -1.36 -27.51 -22.48
CA GLU A 469 -1.80 -26.98 -21.18
C GLU A 469 -0.84 -25.95 -20.59
N GLY A 470 0.47 -26.15 -20.74
CA GLY A 470 1.50 -25.21 -20.27
C GLY A 470 1.57 -23.88 -21.06
N MET A 471 0.80 -23.75 -22.16
CA MET A 471 0.78 -22.55 -22.99
C MET A 471 -0.53 -21.76 -22.90
N ARG A 472 -1.51 -22.22 -22.15
CA ARG A 472 -2.87 -21.63 -22.10
C ARG A 472 -2.88 -20.14 -21.78
N GLU A 473 -2.09 -19.70 -20.83
CA GLU A 473 -1.93 -18.27 -20.49
C GLU A 473 -0.91 -17.58 -21.41
N ALA A 474 0.16 -18.28 -21.77
CA ALA A 474 1.24 -17.72 -22.56
C ALA A 474 0.83 -17.32 -23.99
N VAL A 475 -0.24 -17.90 -24.55
CA VAL A 475 -0.75 -17.53 -25.89
C VAL A 475 -1.32 -16.10 -25.93
N PHE A 476 -1.64 -15.52 -24.78
CA PHE A 476 -2.09 -14.14 -24.64
C PHE A 476 -0.95 -13.16 -24.33
N GLU A 477 0.32 -13.62 -24.16
CA GLU A 477 1.47 -12.75 -24.02
C GLU A 477 1.87 -12.14 -25.37
N PRO A 478 2.29 -10.85 -25.41
CA PRO A 478 2.67 -10.21 -26.66
C PRO A 478 3.90 -10.90 -27.28
N PHE A 479 3.90 -11.02 -28.63
CA PHE A 479 4.94 -11.69 -29.44
C PHE A 479 5.15 -13.17 -29.14
N ARG A 480 4.27 -13.81 -28.39
CA ARG A 480 4.30 -15.24 -28.15
C ARG A 480 3.63 -16.02 -29.30
N ARG A 481 4.33 -17.07 -29.73
CA ARG A 481 3.85 -17.99 -30.77
C ARG A 481 4.00 -19.41 -30.23
N GLY A 482 3.00 -20.26 -30.46
CA GLY A 482 3.09 -21.69 -30.17
C GLY A 482 4.12 -22.34 -31.09
N GLN A 483 5.13 -22.99 -30.51
CA GLN A 483 6.06 -23.83 -31.27
C GLN A 483 5.46 -25.23 -31.31
N GLN A 484 4.65 -25.51 -32.33
CA GLN A 484 4.15 -26.88 -32.58
C GLN A 484 4.76 -27.40 -33.88
N PRO A 485 5.13 -28.69 -33.95
CA PRO A 485 5.66 -29.30 -35.16
C PRO A 485 4.70 -29.10 -36.34
N GLY A 486 5.22 -28.64 -37.48
CA GLY A 486 4.44 -28.34 -38.69
C GLY A 486 3.91 -26.91 -38.81
N PHE A 487 3.88 -26.12 -37.73
CA PHE A 487 3.40 -24.73 -37.74
C PHE A 487 4.50 -23.69 -37.45
N GLU A 488 5.77 -24.07 -37.55
CA GLU A 488 6.95 -23.21 -37.30
C GLU A 488 6.99 -22.00 -38.23
N ASN A 489 6.50 -22.16 -39.46
CA ASN A 489 6.53 -21.14 -40.52
C ASN A 489 5.18 -20.42 -40.74
N VAL A 490 4.19 -20.60 -39.88
CA VAL A 490 2.91 -19.91 -40.02
C VAL A 490 3.11 -18.39 -39.88
N PRO A 491 2.72 -17.57 -40.87
CA PRO A 491 2.89 -16.13 -40.79
C PRO A 491 2.00 -15.54 -39.66
N GLY A 492 2.58 -14.71 -38.80
CA GLY A 492 1.85 -14.04 -37.74
C GLY A 492 2.73 -13.27 -36.76
N THR A 493 2.19 -12.20 -36.18
CA THR A 493 2.89 -11.29 -35.26
C THR A 493 3.01 -11.81 -33.83
N GLY A 494 2.13 -12.74 -33.42
CA GLY A 494 1.96 -13.11 -32.02
C GLY A 494 1.28 -12.02 -31.18
N LEU A 495 0.68 -11.00 -31.81
CA LEU A 495 -0.03 -9.91 -31.12
C LEU A 495 -1.54 -10.08 -31.13
N GLY A 496 -2.13 -10.86 -32.05
CA GLY A 496 -3.57 -10.91 -32.25
C GLY A 496 -4.37 -11.33 -31.01
N LEU A 497 -3.95 -12.39 -30.30
CA LEU A 497 -4.63 -12.81 -29.06
C LEU A 497 -4.41 -11.83 -27.90
N TYR A 498 -3.21 -11.24 -27.79
CA TYR A 498 -2.94 -10.19 -26.82
C TYR A 498 -3.84 -8.98 -27.05
N ILE A 499 -3.90 -8.47 -28.29
CA ILE A 499 -4.79 -7.35 -28.67
C ILE A 499 -6.24 -7.71 -28.42
N GLY A 500 -6.67 -8.92 -28.78
CA GLY A 500 -8.02 -9.40 -28.53
C GLY A 500 -8.38 -9.38 -27.03
N ARG A 501 -7.47 -9.81 -26.15
CA ARG A 501 -7.66 -9.81 -24.70
C ARG A 501 -7.75 -8.39 -24.15
N GLU A 502 -6.86 -7.51 -24.58
CA GLU A 502 -6.87 -6.10 -24.16
C GLU A 502 -8.14 -5.36 -24.66
N LEU A 503 -8.59 -5.63 -25.89
CA LEU A 503 -9.84 -5.09 -26.41
C LEU A 503 -11.05 -5.60 -25.60
N ALA A 504 -11.09 -6.89 -25.25
CA ALA A 504 -12.15 -7.44 -24.40
C ALA A 504 -12.17 -6.74 -23.03
N ILE A 505 -11.01 -6.62 -22.35
CA ILE A 505 -10.87 -5.91 -21.08
C ILE A 505 -11.29 -4.45 -21.20
N ALA A 506 -10.85 -3.78 -22.25
CA ALA A 506 -11.18 -2.40 -22.51
C ALA A 506 -12.70 -2.19 -22.69
N HIS A 507 -13.45 -3.18 -23.17
CA HIS A 507 -14.91 -3.17 -23.26
C HIS A 507 -15.61 -3.68 -21.98
N GLY A 508 -14.86 -3.95 -20.90
CA GLY A 508 -15.40 -4.43 -19.62
C GLY A 508 -15.73 -5.92 -19.61
N GLY A 509 -15.22 -6.65 -20.59
CA GLY A 509 -15.39 -8.10 -20.75
C GLY A 509 -14.11 -8.88 -20.49
N THR A 510 -14.08 -10.14 -20.92
CA THR A 510 -12.91 -11.05 -20.85
C THR A 510 -12.78 -11.85 -22.13
N LEU A 511 -11.53 -12.24 -22.48
CA LEU A 511 -11.23 -13.23 -23.51
C LEU A 511 -10.35 -14.31 -22.89
N GLU A 512 -10.83 -15.53 -22.93
CA GLU A 512 -10.20 -16.70 -22.30
C GLU A 512 -10.15 -17.90 -23.23
N LEU A 513 -9.16 -18.81 -23.01
CA LEU A 513 -9.12 -20.11 -23.61
C LEU A 513 -9.89 -21.11 -22.70
N GLU A 514 -11.17 -21.31 -22.95
CA GLU A 514 -12.04 -22.15 -22.11
C GLU A 514 -11.60 -23.62 -22.16
N LYS A 515 -11.39 -24.15 -23.39
CA LYS A 515 -10.99 -25.53 -23.61
C LYS A 515 -10.03 -25.64 -24.79
N SER A 516 -9.02 -26.48 -24.65
CA SER A 516 -8.18 -26.87 -25.77
C SER A 516 -7.64 -28.28 -25.56
N VAL A 517 -7.65 -29.06 -26.61
CA VAL A 517 -7.14 -30.45 -26.64
C VAL A 517 -6.32 -30.61 -27.91
N ILE A 518 -5.10 -31.11 -27.76
CA ILE A 518 -4.19 -31.34 -28.90
C ILE A 518 -4.85 -32.26 -29.93
N ASP A 519 -4.73 -31.89 -31.21
CA ASP A 519 -5.31 -32.56 -32.39
C ASP A 519 -6.85 -32.68 -32.43
N VAL A 520 -7.54 -32.00 -31.50
CA VAL A 520 -9.01 -31.95 -31.46
C VAL A 520 -9.51 -30.54 -31.77
N GLY A 521 -8.85 -29.50 -31.18
CA GLY A 521 -9.20 -28.10 -31.40
C GLY A 521 -9.23 -27.28 -30.11
N SER A 522 -9.62 -26.01 -30.25
CA SER A 522 -9.70 -25.04 -29.16
C SER A 522 -11.05 -24.35 -29.10
N THR A 523 -11.40 -23.84 -27.93
CA THR A 523 -12.56 -22.96 -27.72
C THR A 523 -12.08 -21.70 -27.00
N PHE A 524 -12.17 -20.57 -27.69
CA PHE A 524 -11.95 -19.25 -27.12
C PHE A 524 -13.29 -18.62 -26.76
N THR A 525 -13.40 -18.10 -25.56
CA THR A 525 -14.63 -17.50 -25.03
C THR A 525 -14.42 -16.00 -24.82
N LEU A 526 -15.23 -15.20 -25.47
CA LEU A 526 -15.34 -13.76 -25.27
C LEU A 526 -16.60 -13.47 -24.44
N THR A 527 -16.46 -12.76 -23.33
CA THR A 527 -17.59 -12.24 -22.55
C THR A 527 -17.66 -10.72 -22.64
N LEU A 528 -18.87 -10.17 -22.76
CA LEU A 528 -19.10 -8.72 -22.78
C LEU A 528 -20.30 -8.37 -21.91
N PRO A 529 -20.27 -7.26 -21.15
CA PRO A 529 -21.42 -6.83 -20.37
C PRO A 529 -22.56 -6.37 -21.27
N LEU A 530 -23.78 -6.78 -20.94
CA LEU A 530 -24.98 -6.29 -21.62
C LEU A 530 -25.21 -4.81 -21.33
N ALA A 531 -25.71 -4.06 -22.30
CA ALA A 531 -26.15 -2.70 -22.06
C ALA A 531 -27.31 -2.71 -21.06
N VAL A 532 -27.11 -2.12 -19.88
CA VAL A 532 -28.17 -1.99 -18.86
C VAL A 532 -29.32 -1.18 -19.48
N ALA A 533 -30.54 -1.70 -19.44
CA ALA A 533 -31.71 -0.93 -19.82
C ALA A 533 -31.81 0.30 -18.88
N GLU A 534 -31.87 1.50 -19.44
CA GLU A 534 -32.12 2.73 -18.69
C GLU A 534 -33.49 2.58 -17.99
N GLY A 535 -33.50 2.11 -16.76
CA GLY A 535 -34.75 1.90 -16.01
C GLY A 535 -34.66 1.29 -14.63
N SER A 536 -33.50 0.78 -14.15
CA SER A 536 -33.45 0.06 -12.86
C SER A 536 -32.57 0.74 -11.76
N VAL A 537 -32.44 2.05 -11.78
CA VAL A 537 -31.89 2.80 -10.62
C VAL A 537 -33.02 3.63 -10.02
N ARG A 538 -33.97 2.96 -9.37
CA ARG A 538 -34.84 3.54 -8.33
C ARG A 538 -35.38 2.38 -7.46
N ALA A 539 -34.66 2.04 -6.40
CA ALA A 539 -35.25 1.57 -5.14
C ALA A 539 -34.18 1.67 -4.04
#